data_f9f679acba8f45b9e64a3489c98dbb77
#
_entry.id   f9f679acba8f45b9e64a3489c98dbb77
#
_cell.length_a   1.000
_cell.length_b   1.000
_cell.length_c   1.000
_cell.angle_alpha   90.00
_cell.angle_beta   90.00
_cell.angle_gamma   90.00
#
_symmetry.space_group_name_H-M   'P 1'
#
loop_
_entity.id
_entity.type
_entity.pdbx_description
1 polymer ?
#
loop_
_entity_poly.entity_id
_entity_poly.type
_entity_poly.pdbx_seq_one_letter_code
_entity_poly.pdbx_strand_id
1 'polypeptide(L)'
;NGEVPPAPPRPSGVERNVVVTLWDWGVDHTYSHDEITTAKADPTVNAGGKVYGVSSSHGKIMVVDPLENSSLEIDIPTRDDPAMMRSRFSPKYQKPSPYWGEEIKHDGVADPHNPMMDLQGRLWMTSTVSQAGQPDWCSQGELNKYAAYYPLARQSGRHASYYDPSTGEFALIYTCFGTHH
;
A
#
# COMPACT_ATOMS: atom_id res chain seq x y z
N ASN A 1 4.71 24.81 -18.54
CA ASN A 1 4.85 25.12 -19.96
C ASN A 1 5.22 23.95 -20.87
N GLY A 2 5.31 22.74 -20.40
CA GLY A 2 5.32 21.54 -21.24
C GLY A 2 6.58 21.25 -22.06
N GLU A 3 7.65 21.98 -21.85
CA GLU A 3 8.94 21.60 -22.48
C GLU A 3 9.54 20.40 -21.74
N VAL A 4 9.70 19.32 -22.48
CA VAL A 4 10.42 18.14 -21.98
C VAL A 4 11.89 18.52 -21.84
N PRO A 5 12.51 18.36 -20.67
CA PRO A 5 13.94 18.64 -20.52
C PRO A 5 14.76 17.74 -21.48
N PRO A 6 15.94 18.19 -21.93
CA PRO A 6 16.79 17.35 -22.76
C PRO A 6 17.16 16.06 -22.02
N ALA A 7 17.31 14.99 -22.75
CA ALA A 7 17.76 13.73 -22.18
C ALA A 7 19.10 13.92 -21.43
N PRO A 8 19.26 13.32 -20.26
CA PRO A 8 20.52 13.39 -19.53
C PRO A 8 21.66 12.82 -20.35
N PRO A 9 22.90 13.29 -20.14
CA PRO A 9 24.06 12.73 -20.84
C PRO A 9 24.19 11.24 -20.53
N ARG A 10 24.68 10.48 -21.51
CA ARG A 10 24.92 9.04 -21.30
C ARG A 10 25.96 8.84 -20.20
N PRO A 11 25.72 7.92 -19.27
CA PRO A 11 26.71 7.54 -18.26
C PRO A 11 28.01 7.07 -18.90
N SER A 12 29.13 7.23 -18.20
CA SER A 12 30.46 6.80 -18.66
C SER A 12 31.01 5.71 -17.74
N GLY A 13 31.96 4.93 -18.27
CA GLY A 13 32.65 3.91 -17.46
C GLY A 13 31.73 2.79 -16.98
N VAL A 14 31.82 2.47 -15.70
CA VAL A 14 31.10 1.37 -15.05
C VAL A 14 29.57 1.60 -15.06
N GLU A 15 29.13 2.83 -15.02
CA GLU A 15 27.71 3.21 -15.00
C GLU A 15 26.94 2.76 -16.26
N ARG A 16 27.65 2.47 -17.34
CA ARG A 16 27.06 1.95 -18.59
C ARG A 16 26.54 0.53 -18.46
N ASN A 17 26.88 -0.17 -17.39
CA ASN A 17 26.42 -1.52 -17.14
C ASN A 17 25.10 -1.57 -16.33
N VAL A 18 24.51 -0.40 -16.09
CA VAL A 18 23.18 -0.34 -15.43
C VAL A 18 22.11 -0.65 -16.48
N VAL A 19 21.31 -1.66 -16.19
CA VAL A 19 20.10 -2.00 -16.94
C VAL A 19 18.91 -1.43 -16.18
N VAL A 20 18.12 -0.60 -16.86
CA VAL A 20 16.86 -0.09 -16.30
C VAL A 20 15.73 -0.85 -16.98
N THR A 21 14.92 -1.52 -16.17
CA THR A 21 13.71 -2.20 -16.63
C THR A 21 12.50 -1.37 -16.20
N LEU A 22 11.65 -1.04 -17.16
CA LEU A 22 10.37 -0.39 -16.91
C LEU A 22 9.28 -1.43 -17.01
N TRP A 23 8.36 -1.41 -16.05
CA TRP A 23 7.22 -2.30 -16.03
C TRP A 23 5.93 -1.49 -16.16
N ASP A 24 5.04 -1.99 -16.99
CA ASP A 24 3.70 -1.50 -17.14
C ASP A 24 2.77 -2.34 -16.25
N TRP A 25 2.07 -1.69 -15.32
CA TRP A 25 1.10 -2.34 -14.45
C TRP A 25 -0.15 -2.80 -15.17
N GLY A 26 -0.31 -2.42 -16.43
CA GLY A 26 -1.44 -2.83 -17.28
C GLY A 26 -2.70 -1.97 -17.12
N VAL A 27 -2.64 -0.90 -16.34
CA VAL A 27 -3.72 0.07 -16.15
C VAL A 27 -3.20 1.50 -16.18
N ASP A 28 -3.89 2.38 -16.88
CA ASP A 28 -3.40 3.73 -17.21
C ASP A 28 -3.24 4.66 -16.00
N HIS A 29 -3.89 4.37 -14.90
CA HIS A 29 -3.98 5.30 -13.77
C HIS A 29 -3.46 4.74 -12.45
N THR A 30 -3.15 3.46 -12.39
CA THR A 30 -2.62 2.83 -11.17
C THR A 30 -1.11 3.02 -11.08
N TYR A 31 -0.64 3.37 -9.90
CA TYR A 31 0.79 3.48 -9.61
C TYR A 31 1.11 2.86 -8.26
N SER A 32 2.33 2.36 -8.13
CA SER A 32 2.83 1.86 -6.86
C SER A 32 3.44 3.00 -6.04
N HIS A 33 3.15 3.01 -4.75
CA HIS A 33 3.68 4.01 -3.82
C HIS A 33 4.95 3.49 -3.14
N ASP A 34 4.92 2.25 -2.66
CA ASP A 34 6.02 1.57 -1.98
C ASP A 34 6.15 0.16 -2.54
N GLU A 35 7.37 -0.32 -2.75
CA GLU A 35 7.64 -1.65 -3.30
C GLU A 35 8.51 -2.50 -2.38
N ILE A 36 8.33 -3.82 -2.48
CA ILE A 36 9.11 -4.83 -1.76
C ILE A 36 9.33 -6.06 -2.63
N THR A 37 10.49 -6.68 -2.51
CA THR A 37 10.83 -7.91 -3.22
C THR A 37 11.17 -9.05 -2.29
N THR A 38 11.88 -8.78 -1.19
CA THR A 38 12.41 -9.83 -0.29
C THR A 38 12.20 -9.44 1.17
N ALA A 39 12.28 -10.42 2.05
CA ALA A 39 12.28 -10.14 3.49
C ALA A 39 13.58 -9.46 3.92
N LYS A 40 13.48 -8.37 4.69
CA LYS A 40 14.65 -7.64 5.19
C LYS A 40 15.55 -8.49 6.09
N ALA A 41 14.94 -9.38 6.90
CA ALA A 41 15.68 -10.23 7.84
C ALA A 41 16.36 -11.43 7.16
N ASP A 42 15.82 -11.88 6.02
CA ASP A 42 16.39 -12.93 5.19
C ASP A 42 16.11 -12.65 3.72
N PRO A 43 17.06 -12.07 2.99
CA PRO A 43 16.88 -11.71 1.58
C PRO A 43 16.72 -12.91 0.64
N THR A 44 16.85 -14.14 1.11
CA THR A 44 16.57 -15.34 0.30
C THR A 44 15.09 -15.64 0.19
N VAL A 45 14.28 -15.11 1.12
CA VAL A 45 12.82 -15.21 1.04
C VAL A 45 12.32 -14.39 -0.14
N ASN A 46 11.67 -15.04 -1.08
CA ASN A 46 11.21 -14.52 -2.35
C ASN A 46 12.31 -13.97 -3.28
N ALA A 47 13.57 -14.41 -3.10
CA ALA A 47 14.67 -14.01 -3.99
C ALA A 47 14.38 -14.41 -5.43
N GLY A 48 14.40 -13.43 -6.35
CA GLY A 48 14.07 -13.66 -7.77
C GLY A 48 12.58 -13.93 -8.04
N GLY A 49 11.72 -13.78 -7.04
CA GLY A 49 10.28 -13.95 -7.18
C GLY A 49 9.56 -12.65 -7.56
N LYS A 50 8.27 -12.60 -7.25
CA LYS A 50 7.41 -11.46 -7.57
C LYS A 50 7.81 -10.20 -6.83
N VAL A 51 7.61 -9.06 -7.49
CA VAL A 51 7.71 -7.73 -6.90
C VAL A 51 6.32 -7.30 -6.47
N TYR A 52 6.19 -6.85 -5.23
CA TYR A 52 4.93 -6.36 -4.68
C TYR A 52 5.04 -4.87 -4.41
N GLY A 53 4.03 -4.14 -4.82
CA GLY A 53 3.88 -2.72 -4.49
C GLY A 53 2.52 -2.46 -3.91
N VAL A 54 2.30 -1.29 -3.30
CA VAL A 54 0.99 -0.88 -2.82
C VAL A 54 0.57 0.43 -3.49
N SER A 55 -0.68 0.48 -3.92
CA SER A 55 -1.31 1.69 -4.44
C SER A 55 -2.24 2.26 -3.39
N SER A 56 -1.79 3.31 -2.69
CA SER A 56 -2.58 4.00 -1.67
C SER A 56 -3.87 4.57 -2.26
N SER A 57 -3.77 5.12 -3.46
CA SER A 57 -4.89 5.80 -4.13
C SER A 57 -6.00 4.86 -4.54
N HIS A 58 -5.67 3.61 -4.86
CA HIS A 58 -6.62 2.62 -5.38
C HIS A 58 -6.89 1.48 -4.40
N GLY A 59 -6.21 1.46 -3.24
CA GLY A 59 -6.42 0.43 -2.22
C GLY A 59 -6.01 -0.96 -2.69
N LYS A 60 -4.94 -1.07 -3.48
CA LYS A 60 -4.53 -2.32 -4.13
C LYS A 60 -3.11 -2.71 -3.81
N ILE A 61 -2.84 -4.00 -3.89
CA ILE A 61 -1.48 -4.53 -4.07
C ILE A 61 -1.25 -4.67 -5.57
N MET A 62 -0.14 -4.12 -6.02
CA MET A 62 0.36 -4.26 -7.39
C MET A 62 1.40 -5.38 -7.40
N VAL A 63 1.29 -6.29 -8.34
CA VAL A 63 2.21 -7.44 -8.45
C VAL A 63 2.82 -7.48 -9.84
N VAL A 64 4.14 -7.57 -9.90
CA VAL A 64 4.88 -7.88 -11.13
C VAL A 64 5.56 -9.24 -10.95
N ASP A 65 5.36 -10.10 -11.90
CA ASP A 65 6.08 -11.37 -12.02
C ASP A 65 7.13 -11.25 -13.14
N PRO A 66 8.41 -11.08 -12.79
CA PRO A 66 9.46 -10.89 -13.80
C PRO A 66 9.77 -12.20 -14.56
N LEU A 67 9.43 -13.36 -14.03
CA LEU A 67 9.66 -14.65 -14.69
C LEU A 67 8.59 -14.93 -15.74
N GLU A 68 7.34 -14.59 -15.43
CA GLU A 68 6.20 -14.78 -16.33
C GLU A 68 5.93 -13.55 -17.20
N ASN A 69 6.68 -12.45 -17.01
CA ASN A 69 6.47 -11.18 -17.68
C ASN A 69 5.01 -10.72 -17.61
N SER A 70 4.44 -10.75 -16.42
CA SER A 70 3.05 -10.43 -16.16
C SER A 70 2.88 -9.48 -14.99
N SER A 71 1.77 -8.76 -14.97
CA SER A 71 1.35 -7.94 -13.84
C SER A 71 -0.10 -8.20 -13.49
N LEU A 72 -0.46 -7.95 -12.23
CA LEU A 72 -1.84 -8.03 -11.75
C LEU A 72 -2.07 -7.08 -10.57
N GLU A 73 -3.31 -6.79 -10.31
CA GLU A 73 -3.78 -6.01 -9.18
C GLU A 73 -4.60 -6.89 -8.23
N ILE A 74 -4.43 -6.70 -6.93
CA ILE A 74 -5.18 -7.40 -5.89
C ILE A 74 -5.86 -6.36 -5.01
N ASP A 75 -7.18 -6.39 -4.93
CA ASP A 75 -7.94 -5.50 -4.06
C ASP A 75 -7.70 -5.82 -2.59
N ILE A 76 -7.37 -4.80 -1.79
CA ILE A 76 -7.18 -4.96 -0.36
C ILE A 76 -8.54 -4.82 0.33
N PRO A 77 -9.02 -5.85 1.03
CA PRO A 77 -10.31 -5.81 1.68
C PRO A 77 -10.31 -4.89 2.90
N THR A 78 -11.48 -4.44 3.28
CA THR A 78 -11.77 -3.77 4.53
C THR A 78 -12.71 -4.62 5.38
N ARG A 79 -12.71 -4.43 6.70
CA ARG A 79 -13.64 -5.13 7.60
C ARG A 79 -15.04 -4.53 7.52
N ASP A 80 -15.09 -3.20 7.48
CA ASP A 80 -16.33 -2.47 7.39
C ASP A 80 -16.68 -2.18 5.92
N ASP A 81 -17.93 -1.87 5.66
CA ASP A 81 -18.39 -1.49 4.33
C ASP A 81 -17.60 -0.26 3.83
N PRO A 82 -16.92 -0.36 2.67
CA PRO A 82 -16.18 0.75 2.10
C PRO A 82 -17.00 2.03 1.93
N ALA A 83 -18.30 1.92 1.65
CA ALA A 83 -19.19 3.05 1.51
C ALA A 83 -19.37 3.85 2.82
N MET A 84 -19.15 3.22 3.95
CA MET A 84 -19.25 3.82 5.29
C MET A 84 -17.91 4.37 5.78
N MET A 85 -16.82 4.07 5.10
CA MET A 85 -15.49 4.46 5.55
C MET A 85 -15.16 5.88 5.14
N ARG A 86 -14.48 6.60 6.04
CA ARG A 86 -13.88 7.88 5.69
C ARG A 86 -12.56 7.63 4.97
N SER A 87 -12.57 7.90 3.68
CA SER A 87 -11.34 7.96 2.90
C SER A 87 -11.09 9.38 2.44
N ARG A 88 -9.85 9.84 2.58
CA ARG A 88 -9.42 11.09 1.94
C ARG A 88 -9.43 10.96 0.41
N PHE A 89 -9.43 9.76 -0.07
CA PHE A 89 -9.54 9.42 -1.48
C PHE A 89 -10.98 9.16 -1.94
N SER A 90 -11.97 9.43 -1.08
CA SER A 90 -13.38 9.34 -1.46
C SER A 90 -13.69 10.29 -2.64
N PRO A 91 -14.47 9.87 -3.63
CA PRO A 91 -14.81 10.66 -4.81
C PRO A 91 -15.30 12.09 -4.51
N LYS A 92 -16.02 12.26 -3.40
CA LYS A 92 -16.51 13.61 -3.00
C LYS A 92 -15.41 14.62 -2.65
N TYR A 93 -14.19 14.18 -2.38
CA TYR A 93 -13.04 15.01 -2.06
C TYR A 93 -12.07 15.19 -3.22
N GLN A 94 -12.31 14.47 -4.31
CA GLN A 94 -11.44 14.52 -5.48
C GLN A 94 -12.09 15.34 -6.57
N LYS A 95 -11.28 16.16 -7.17
CA LYS A 95 -11.71 17.03 -8.25
C LYS A 95 -10.94 16.66 -9.51
N PRO A 96 -11.58 16.81 -10.67
CA PRO A 96 -10.87 16.76 -11.93
C PRO A 96 -9.67 17.69 -11.94
N SER A 97 -8.66 17.35 -12.71
CA SER A 97 -7.44 18.11 -12.83
C SER A 97 -7.18 18.45 -14.30
N PRO A 98 -6.58 19.61 -14.62
CA PRO A 98 -6.12 19.91 -15.97
C PRO A 98 -5.11 18.89 -16.54
N TYR A 99 -4.49 18.09 -15.66
CA TYR A 99 -3.50 17.08 -16.06
C TYR A 99 -4.10 15.74 -16.46
N TRP A 100 -5.16 15.28 -15.77
CA TRP A 100 -5.78 13.97 -16.02
C TRP A 100 -7.28 14.04 -16.34
N GLY A 101 -7.83 15.25 -16.53
CA GLY A 101 -9.22 15.43 -16.95
C GLY A 101 -10.24 15.17 -15.86
N GLU A 102 -11.37 14.61 -16.25
CA GLU A 102 -12.53 14.40 -15.39
C GLU A 102 -12.48 13.09 -14.58
N GLU A 103 -11.49 12.26 -14.80
CA GLU A 103 -11.39 10.97 -14.10
C GLU A 103 -11.01 11.12 -12.63
N ILE A 104 -11.58 10.25 -11.81
CA ILE A 104 -11.19 10.09 -10.41
C ILE A 104 -9.98 9.17 -10.38
N LYS A 105 -8.84 9.70 -9.90
CA LYS A 105 -7.59 8.96 -9.82
C LYS A 105 -7.34 8.28 -8.46
N HIS A 106 -8.27 8.43 -7.53
CA HIS A 106 -8.15 7.88 -6.17
C HIS A 106 -9.51 7.37 -5.72
N ASP A 107 -9.77 6.12 -5.90
CA ASP A 107 -11.05 5.47 -5.63
C ASP A 107 -10.99 4.43 -4.50
N GLY A 108 -9.77 4.09 -4.04
CA GLY A 108 -9.56 3.12 -2.99
C GLY A 108 -9.80 3.67 -1.58
N VAL A 109 -10.29 2.82 -0.68
CA VAL A 109 -10.50 3.14 0.74
C VAL A 109 -9.46 2.51 1.66
N ALA A 110 -8.81 1.44 1.23
CA ALA A 110 -7.82 0.73 2.04
C ALA A 110 -6.52 1.51 2.25
N ASP A 111 -6.19 2.44 1.36
CA ASP A 111 -5.04 3.37 1.48
C ASP A 111 -3.78 2.69 2.08
N PRO A 112 -3.25 1.63 1.45
CA PRO A 112 -2.14 0.85 1.99
C PRO A 112 -0.82 1.62 1.95
N HIS A 113 0.03 1.36 2.95
CA HIS A 113 1.38 1.89 3.02
C HIS A 113 2.37 0.86 3.58
N ASN A 114 3.66 1.08 3.29
CA ASN A 114 4.80 0.38 3.88
C ASN A 114 4.70 -1.15 3.79
N PRO A 115 4.70 -1.71 2.59
CA PRO A 115 4.76 -3.15 2.44
C PRO A 115 6.08 -3.69 3.00
N MET A 116 5.99 -4.74 3.80
CA MET A 116 7.14 -5.46 4.34
C MET A 116 6.89 -6.95 4.23
N MET A 117 7.92 -7.69 3.84
CA MET A 117 7.82 -9.15 3.75
C MET A 117 8.38 -9.80 5.02
N ASP A 118 7.64 -10.75 5.58
CA ASP A 118 8.12 -11.55 6.70
C ASP A 118 8.86 -12.82 6.24
N LEU A 119 9.36 -13.60 7.20
CA LEU A 119 10.12 -14.82 6.91
C LEU A 119 9.28 -15.97 6.32
N GLN A 120 7.96 -15.83 6.34
CA GLN A 120 7.03 -16.76 5.70
C GLN A 120 6.64 -16.31 4.29
N GLY A 121 7.17 -15.16 3.82
CA GLY A 121 6.84 -14.59 2.51
C GLY A 121 5.50 -13.85 2.48
N ARG A 122 4.88 -13.56 3.63
CA ARG A 122 3.66 -12.78 3.71
C ARG A 122 3.96 -11.29 3.61
N LEU A 123 3.11 -10.59 2.90
CA LEU A 123 3.23 -9.16 2.68
C LEU A 123 2.45 -8.39 3.74
N TRP A 124 3.13 -7.84 4.71
CA TRP A 124 2.57 -6.97 5.74
C TRP A 124 2.49 -5.53 5.27
N MET A 125 1.44 -4.83 5.68
CA MET A 125 1.23 -3.42 5.40
C MET A 125 0.38 -2.77 6.48
N THR A 126 0.36 -1.45 6.52
CA THR A 126 -0.69 -0.71 7.20
C THR A 126 -1.78 -0.36 6.19
N SER A 127 -3.03 -0.55 6.57
CA SER A 127 -4.17 -0.21 5.71
C SER A 127 -5.35 0.29 6.52
N THR A 128 -6.29 0.97 5.87
CA THR A 128 -7.57 1.31 6.49
C THR A 128 -8.43 0.06 6.55
N VAL A 129 -8.54 -0.50 7.75
CA VAL A 129 -9.25 -1.77 8.00
C VAL A 129 -10.70 -1.54 8.38
N SER A 130 -10.99 -0.46 9.12
CA SER A 130 -12.31 -0.17 9.66
C SER A 130 -12.65 1.32 9.60
N GLN A 131 -13.90 1.65 9.90
CA GLN A 131 -14.28 3.03 10.21
C GLN A 131 -13.45 3.57 11.38
N ALA A 132 -13.33 4.92 11.46
CA ALA A 132 -12.83 5.56 12.65
C ALA A 132 -13.81 5.27 13.81
N GLY A 133 -13.29 4.81 14.90
CA GLY A 133 -14.03 4.38 16.05
C GLY A 133 -13.36 3.17 16.70
N GLN A 134 -13.64 2.89 17.98
CA GLN A 134 -13.06 1.73 18.66
C GLN A 134 -14.14 0.78 19.12
N PRO A 135 -13.91 -0.52 19.00
CA PRO A 135 -14.71 -1.49 19.70
C PRO A 135 -14.50 -1.36 21.21
N ASP A 136 -15.53 -1.71 22.00
CA ASP A 136 -15.53 -1.58 23.46
C ASP A 136 -14.34 -2.28 24.13
N TRP A 137 -13.87 -3.39 23.55
CA TRP A 137 -12.69 -4.10 24.08
C TRP A 137 -11.38 -3.32 23.97
N CYS A 138 -11.30 -2.32 23.10
CA CYS A 138 -10.15 -1.41 23.03
C CYS A 138 -10.16 -0.38 24.18
N SER A 139 -11.33 -0.01 24.72
CA SER A 139 -11.45 0.98 25.80
C SER A 139 -10.78 0.52 27.10
N GLN A 140 -10.59 -0.77 27.30
CA GLN A 140 -9.85 -1.33 28.43
C GLN A 140 -8.39 -0.83 28.47
N GLY A 141 -7.88 -0.29 27.39
CA GLY A 141 -6.57 0.34 27.32
C GLY A 141 -6.42 1.57 28.24
N GLU A 142 -7.50 2.21 28.68
CA GLU A 142 -7.45 3.30 29.63
C GLU A 142 -6.89 2.87 31.00
N LEU A 143 -6.99 1.60 31.32
CA LEU A 143 -6.39 1.00 32.53
C LEU A 143 -4.91 0.62 32.31
N ASN A 144 -4.40 0.71 31.09
CA ASN A 144 -3.02 0.42 30.79
C ASN A 144 -2.13 1.58 31.28
N LYS A 145 -0.97 1.25 31.87
CA LYS A 145 0.01 2.25 32.34
C LYS A 145 0.50 3.22 31.27
N TYR A 146 0.32 2.85 30.00
CA TYR A 146 0.72 3.69 28.84
C TYR A 146 -0.43 4.51 28.26
N ALA A 147 -1.65 4.41 28.80
CA ALA A 147 -2.82 5.12 28.26
C ALA A 147 -2.64 6.64 28.20
N ALA A 148 -1.86 7.22 29.13
CA ALA A 148 -1.54 8.64 29.13
C ALA A 148 -0.71 9.06 27.89
N TYR A 149 0.10 8.16 27.35
CA TYR A 149 0.95 8.41 26.18
C TYR A 149 0.26 8.08 24.86
N TYR A 150 -0.71 7.19 24.92
CA TYR A 150 -1.44 6.70 23.74
C TYR A 150 -2.95 6.86 23.98
N PRO A 151 -3.45 8.10 23.98
CA PRO A 151 -4.87 8.33 24.21
C PRO A 151 -5.69 7.70 23.09
N LEU A 152 -6.54 6.75 23.47
CA LEU A 152 -7.36 5.96 22.54
C LEU A 152 -8.48 6.77 21.87
N ALA A 153 -8.64 8.03 22.26
CA ALA A 153 -9.67 8.92 21.71
C ALA A 153 -9.43 9.37 20.27
N ARG A 154 -8.22 9.23 19.76
CA ARG A 154 -7.90 9.55 18.37
C ARG A 154 -7.74 8.27 17.59
N GLN A 155 -8.79 7.88 16.89
CA GLN A 155 -8.79 6.64 16.15
C GLN A 155 -8.83 6.89 14.68
N SER A 156 -7.81 6.39 14.01
CA SER A 156 -7.94 6.10 12.60
C SER A 156 -8.44 4.66 12.45
N GLY A 157 -9.21 4.38 11.41
CA GLY A 157 -9.54 3.00 11.05
C GLY A 157 -8.35 2.25 10.46
N ARG A 158 -7.15 2.86 10.50
CA ARG A 158 -5.92 2.33 9.92
C ARG A 158 -5.21 1.41 10.91
N HIS A 159 -4.97 0.18 10.50
CA HIS A 159 -4.40 -0.88 11.32
C HIS A 159 -3.41 -1.70 10.51
N ALA A 160 -2.92 -2.81 11.07
CA ALA A 160 -2.08 -3.74 10.35
C ALA A 160 -2.92 -4.72 9.52
N SER A 161 -2.42 -5.09 8.37
CA SER A 161 -2.94 -6.18 7.55
C SER A 161 -1.80 -6.94 6.90
N TYR A 162 -2.06 -8.17 6.49
CA TYR A 162 -1.15 -8.86 5.60
C TYR A 162 -1.90 -9.63 4.51
N TYR A 163 -1.22 -9.83 3.41
CA TYR A 163 -1.58 -10.72 2.32
C TYR A 163 -0.64 -11.91 2.32
N ASP A 164 -1.18 -13.10 2.21
CA ASP A 164 -0.40 -14.33 2.05
C ASP A 164 -0.42 -14.78 0.59
N PRO A 165 0.69 -14.62 -0.16
CA PRO A 165 0.74 -15.02 -1.56
C PRO A 165 0.57 -16.52 -1.79
N SER A 166 0.81 -17.35 -0.78
CA SER A 166 0.71 -18.81 -0.90
C SER A 166 -0.74 -19.30 -0.87
N THR A 167 -1.62 -18.57 -0.19
CA THR A 167 -3.05 -18.91 -0.06
C THR A 167 -3.95 -17.96 -0.82
N GLY A 168 -3.47 -16.74 -1.13
CA GLY A 168 -4.27 -15.66 -1.69
C GLY A 168 -5.16 -14.96 -0.65
N GLU A 169 -4.94 -15.21 0.64
CA GLU A 169 -5.80 -14.70 1.71
C GLU A 169 -5.24 -13.46 2.38
N PHE A 170 -6.14 -12.65 2.93
CA PHE A 170 -5.82 -11.50 3.76
C PHE A 170 -6.14 -11.75 5.22
N ALA A 171 -5.31 -11.20 6.13
CA ALA A 171 -5.65 -11.01 7.52
C ALA A 171 -5.71 -9.54 7.86
N LEU A 172 -6.82 -9.12 8.47
CA LEU A 172 -7.06 -7.76 8.93
C LEU A 172 -6.95 -7.72 10.46
N ILE A 173 -5.92 -7.03 10.96
CA ILE A 173 -5.55 -7.05 12.38
C ILE A 173 -5.91 -5.72 13.00
N TYR A 174 -6.84 -5.74 13.96
CA TYR A 174 -7.20 -4.54 14.71
C TYR A 174 -6.22 -4.30 15.84
N THR A 175 -5.56 -3.17 15.85
CA THR A 175 -4.47 -2.86 16.78
C THR A 175 -4.87 -1.97 17.95
N CYS A 176 -6.14 -1.56 18.07
CA CYS A 176 -6.64 -0.53 18.98
C CYS A 176 -5.98 0.85 18.84
N PHE A 177 -4.75 0.91 18.40
CA PHE A 177 -4.03 2.14 18.11
C PHE A 177 -3.95 2.29 16.59
N GLY A 178 -4.28 3.47 16.09
CA GLY A 178 -4.08 3.75 14.68
C GLY A 178 -2.60 3.64 14.32
N THR A 179 -2.32 3.07 13.16
CA THR A 179 -0.98 3.01 12.59
C THR A 179 -0.94 3.88 11.34
N HIS A 180 0.22 4.39 10.97
CA HIS A 180 0.39 5.09 9.68
C HIS A 180 1.57 4.48 8.92
N HIS A 181 2.68 4.35 9.59
CA HIS A 181 3.89 3.74 9.06
C HIS A 181 4.44 2.70 10.04
#